data_0f9d07ea35f80a3e5ae2da45fb5932c8
#
_entry.id   0f9d07ea35f80a3e5ae2da45fb5932c8
#
_cell.length_a   1.000
_cell.length_b   1.000
_cell.length_c   1.000
_cell.angle_alpha   90.00
_cell.angle_beta   90.00
_cell.angle_gamma   90.00
#
_symmetry.space_group_name_H-M   'P 1'
#
loop_
_entity.id
_entity.type
_entity.pdbx_description
1 polymer ?
#
loop_
_entity_poly.entity_id
_entity_poly.type
_entity_poly.pdbx_seq_one_letter_code
_entity_poly.pdbx_strand_id
1 'polypeptide(L)'
;GERFCSVHNARAWLFEVARNTLADRLRVARHTVELPDDLPNPVEETAVVDTLTGCLPRVLSELDTEDSDAITLCNLQGMAQADYARAKGLSLSSAKSRIQRARLRMKARMTVACRVQLDDAGHVLDFVPRAPV
;
A
#
# COMPACT_ATOMS: atom_id res chain seq x y z
N GLY A 1 -22.12 13.99 -19.88
CA GLY A 1 -22.35 13.37 -20.98
C GLY A 1 -21.30 12.88 -21.96
N GLU A 2 -20.24 13.58 -22.25
CA GLU A 2 -19.31 13.25 -23.36
C GLU A 2 -18.52 11.94 -23.21
N ARG A 3 -18.32 11.46 -22.01
CA ARG A 3 -17.62 10.18 -21.76
C ARG A 3 -18.43 8.93 -22.13
N PHE A 4 -19.74 9.06 -22.29
CA PHE A 4 -20.60 7.93 -22.64
C PHE A 4 -20.50 7.56 -24.14
N CYS A 5 -20.20 8.51 -25.02
CA CYS A 5 -20.12 8.31 -26.45
C CYS A 5 -18.84 7.57 -26.90
N SER A 6 -17.85 7.43 -26.05
CA SER A 6 -16.58 6.71 -26.35
C SER A 6 -16.57 5.24 -25.95
N VAL A 7 -17.69 4.72 -25.39
CA VAL A 7 -17.78 3.34 -24.94
C VAL A 7 -18.18 2.43 -26.09
N HIS A 8 -17.22 1.72 -26.66
CA HIS A 8 -17.46 0.80 -27.79
C HIS A 8 -18.32 -0.41 -27.42
N ASN A 9 -18.42 -0.75 -26.14
CA ASN A 9 -19.25 -1.84 -25.63
C ASN A 9 -19.94 -1.43 -24.33
N ALA A 10 -21.09 -0.78 -24.45
CA ALA A 10 -21.86 -0.25 -23.32
C ALA A 10 -22.28 -1.36 -22.33
N ARG A 11 -22.54 -2.57 -22.82
CA ARG A 11 -22.93 -3.72 -21.98
C ARG A 11 -21.77 -4.18 -21.11
N ALA A 12 -20.57 -4.33 -21.66
CA ALA A 12 -19.38 -4.69 -20.90
C ALA A 12 -19.02 -3.61 -19.88
N TRP A 13 -19.13 -2.35 -20.24
CA TRP A 13 -18.90 -1.22 -19.34
C TRP A 13 -19.89 -1.21 -18.16
N LEU A 14 -21.19 -1.45 -18.41
CA LEU A 14 -22.20 -1.53 -17.37
C LEU A 14 -21.92 -2.70 -16.39
N PHE A 15 -21.48 -3.84 -16.89
CA PHE A 15 -21.09 -4.96 -16.04
C PHE A 15 -19.90 -4.63 -15.15
N GLU A 16 -18.89 -3.93 -15.67
CA GLU A 16 -17.74 -3.48 -14.86
C GLU A 16 -18.15 -2.48 -13.78
N VAL A 17 -18.99 -1.50 -14.13
CA VAL A 17 -19.50 -0.52 -13.16
C VAL A 17 -20.31 -1.20 -12.08
N ALA A 18 -21.22 -2.11 -12.45
CA ALA A 18 -22.05 -2.86 -11.50
C ALA A 18 -21.19 -3.72 -10.55
N ARG A 19 -20.20 -4.43 -11.09
CA ARG A 19 -19.27 -5.26 -10.31
C ARG A 19 -18.46 -4.42 -9.33
N ASN A 20 -17.92 -3.30 -9.77
CA ASN A 20 -17.13 -2.41 -8.91
C ASN A 20 -17.99 -1.77 -7.81
N THR A 21 -19.21 -1.33 -8.16
CA THR A 21 -20.16 -0.78 -7.18
C THR A 21 -20.57 -1.84 -6.14
N LEU A 22 -20.79 -3.08 -6.57
CA LEU A 22 -21.11 -4.19 -5.67
C LEU A 22 -19.93 -4.51 -4.75
N ALA A 23 -18.71 -4.58 -5.30
CA ALA A 23 -17.50 -4.82 -4.52
C ALA A 23 -17.28 -3.73 -3.47
N ASP A 24 -17.52 -2.46 -3.81
CA ASP A 24 -17.40 -1.34 -2.87
C ASP A 24 -18.48 -1.40 -1.78
N ARG A 25 -19.73 -1.73 -2.13
CA ARG A 25 -20.81 -1.93 -1.15
C ARG A 25 -20.53 -3.09 -0.19
N LEU A 26 -20.02 -4.21 -0.71
CA LEU A 26 -19.64 -5.36 0.13
C LEU A 26 -18.45 -5.04 1.05
N ARG A 27 -17.52 -4.22 0.57
CA ARG A 27 -16.39 -3.75 1.39
C ARG A 27 -16.87 -2.86 2.54
N VAL A 28 -17.80 -1.94 2.28
CA VAL A 28 -18.41 -1.08 3.30
C VAL A 28 -19.29 -1.90 4.25
N ALA A 29 -20.10 -2.84 3.74
CA ALA A 29 -20.98 -3.67 4.56
C ALA A 29 -20.23 -4.58 5.55
N ARG A 30 -18.97 -4.96 5.25
CA ARG A 30 -18.12 -5.73 6.18
C ARG A 30 -17.69 -4.94 7.41
N HIS A 31 -17.87 -3.62 7.43
CA HIS A 31 -17.49 -2.76 8.55
C HIS A 31 -18.63 -2.47 9.53
N THR A 32 -19.83 -2.99 9.28
CA THR A 32 -21.01 -2.78 10.16
C THR A 32 -21.46 -4.08 10.82
N VAL A 33 -20.57 -4.71 11.57
CA VAL A 33 -20.97 -5.68 12.59
C VAL A 33 -20.88 -4.93 13.92
N GLU A 34 -22.00 -4.78 14.64
CA GLU A 34 -21.95 -4.34 16.03
C GLU A 34 -21.01 -5.26 16.79
N LEU A 35 -19.93 -4.70 17.32
CA LEU A 35 -19.00 -5.42 18.19
C LEU A 35 -19.75 -5.75 19.49
N PRO A 36 -19.77 -7.01 19.95
CA PRO A 36 -20.26 -7.33 21.29
C PRO A 36 -19.43 -6.56 22.34
N ASP A 37 -20.11 -5.93 23.32
CA ASP A 37 -19.49 -5.15 24.39
C ASP A 37 -18.56 -5.97 25.32
N ASP A 38 -18.50 -7.28 25.14
CA ASP A 38 -17.84 -8.26 26.01
C ASP A 38 -16.63 -8.95 25.35
N LEU A 39 -16.06 -8.36 24.28
CA LEU A 39 -14.79 -8.83 23.73
C LEU A 39 -13.69 -8.56 24.78
N PRO A 40 -12.97 -9.60 25.23
CA PRO A 40 -11.79 -9.38 26.05
C PRO A 40 -10.86 -8.45 25.27
N ASN A 41 -10.49 -7.34 25.95
CA ASN A 41 -9.51 -6.41 25.40
C ASN A 41 -8.29 -7.24 24.99
N PRO A 42 -7.95 -7.37 23.69
CA PRO A 42 -6.75 -8.09 23.34
C PRO A 42 -5.61 -7.39 24.06
N VAL A 43 -4.90 -8.12 24.91
CA VAL A 43 -3.59 -7.68 25.38
C VAL A 43 -2.87 -7.24 24.11
N GLU A 44 -2.50 -5.97 24.02
CA GLU A 44 -1.79 -5.42 22.87
C GLU A 44 -0.46 -6.15 22.73
N GLU A 45 -0.49 -7.35 22.17
CA GLU A 45 0.66 -7.87 21.46
C GLU A 45 0.82 -6.94 20.26
N THR A 46 1.73 -5.99 20.40
CA THR A 46 2.14 -5.12 19.30
C THR A 46 2.40 -6.04 18.12
N ALA A 47 1.55 -5.98 17.10
CA ALA A 47 1.65 -6.91 15.98
C ALA A 47 3.07 -6.85 15.42
N VAL A 48 3.65 -8.00 15.08
CA VAL A 48 5.04 -8.10 14.56
C VAL A 48 5.27 -7.07 13.46
N VAL A 49 4.24 -6.80 12.66
CA VAL A 49 4.23 -5.79 11.60
C VAL A 49 4.45 -4.37 12.14
N ASP A 50 3.91 -4.02 13.30
CA ASP A 50 4.05 -2.68 13.87
C ASP A 50 5.47 -2.44 14.38
N THR A 51 6.10 -3.46 14.95
CA THR A 51 7.52 -3.38 15.36
C THR A 51 8.45 -3.33 14.16
N LEU A 52 8.08 -3.96 13.02
CA LEU A 52 8.84 -3.88 11.77
C LEU A 52 8.91 -2.44 11.22
N THR A 53 7.92 -1.58 11.53
CA THR A 53 7.96 -0.17 11.12
C THR A 53 9.18 0.58 11.65
N GLY A 54 9.73 0.17 12.78
CA GLY A 54 10.98 0.72 13.34
C GLY A 54 12.20 0.54 12.44
N CYS A 55 12.16 -0.44 11.51
CA CYS A 55 13.24 -0.64 10.52
C CYS A 55 13.16 0.32 9.33
N LEU A 56 12.03 1.01 9.11
CA LEU A 56 11.79 1.83 7.91
C LEU A 56 12.82 2.94 7.72
N PRO A 57 13.18 3.76 8.73
CA PRO A 57 14.15 4.84 8.53
C PRO A 57 15.49 4.32 8.01
N ARG A 58 15.95 3.19 8.57
CA ARG A 58 17.20 2.56 8.15
C ARG A 58 17.13 2.05 6.73
N VAL A 59 16.06 1.34 6.37
CA VAL A 59 15.88 0.80 5.03
C VAL A 59 15.76 1.92 3.99
N LEU A 60 15.04 3.00 4.31
CA LEU A 60 14.91 4.17 3.44
C LEU A 60 16.26 4.84 3.17
N SER A 61 17.16 4.91 4.19
CA SER A 61 18.50 5.48 4.00
C SER A 61 19.42 4.62 3.12
N GLU A 62 19.07 3.35 2.91
CA GLU A 62 19.80 2.39 2.08
C GLU A 62 19.26 2.29 0.64
N LEU A 63 18.14 2.95 0.34
CA LEU A 63 17.61 3.08 -1.03
C LEU A 63 18.27 4.24 -1.76
N ASP A 64 18.20 4.24 -3.08
CA ASP A 64 18.56 5.42 -3.85
C ASP A 64 17.59 6.60 -3.55
N THR A 65 18.04 7.81 -3.82
CA THR A 65 17.29 9.04 -3.49
C THR A 65 15.92 9.07 -4.17
N GLU A 66 15.81 8.60 -5.41
CA GLU A 66 14.55 8.62 -6.17
C GLU A 66 13.53 7.65 -5.58
N ASP A 67 13.96 6.47 -5.17
CA ASP A 67 13.10 5.46 -4.55
C ASP A 67 12.70 5.88 -3.14
N SER A 68 13.63 6.40 -2.35
CA SER A 68 13.38 6.93 -1.01
C SER A 68 12.38 8.08 -1.05
N ASP A 69 12.53 9.03 -1.98
CA ASP A 69 11.58 10.13 -2.20
C ASP A 69 10.18 9.62 -2.58
N ALA A 70 10.10 8.66 -3.51
CA ALA A 70 8.83 8.12 -3.96
C ALA A 70 8.06 7.44 -2.81
N ILE A 71 8.76 6.66 -1.97
CA ILE A 71 8.17 6.02 -0.80
C ILE A 71 7.78 7.06 0.25
N THR A 72 8.68 7.98 0.58
CA THR A 72 8.42 8.99 1.60
C THR A 72 7.22 9.86 1.24
N LEU A 73 7.19 10.42 0.03
CA LEU A 73 6.13 11.33 -0.39
C LEU A 73 4.78 10.62 -0.57
N CYS A 74 4.77 9.48 -1.29
CA CYS A 74 3.51 8.85 -1.66
C CYS A 74 2.98 7.84 -0.62
N ASN A 75 3.86 7.15 0.11
CA ASN A 75 3.44 6.12 1.05
C ASN A 75 3.38 6.63 2.50
N LEU A 76 4.36 7.41 2.94
CA LEU A 76 4.41 7.87 4.33
C LEU A 76 3.66 9.20 4.53
N GLN A 77 3.79 10.14 3.58
CA GLN A 77 3.13 11.45 3.66
C GLN A 77 1.78 11.50 2.95
N GLY A 78 1.39 10.42 2.25
CA GLY A 78 0.07 10.31 1.61
C GLY A 78 -0.12 11.19 0.37
N MET A 79 0.98 11.67 -0.26
CA MET A 79 0.89 12.46 -1.48
C MET A 79 0.22 11.67 -2.61
N ALA A 80 -0.76 12.29 -3.28
CA ALA A 80 -1.41 11.66 -4.43
C ALA A 80 -0.41 11.45 -5.58
N GLN A 81 -0.54 10.33 -6.29
CA GLN A 81 0.38 9.98 -7.39
C GLN A 81 0.38 11.03 -8.52
N ALA A 82 -0.75 11.72 -8.73
CA ALA A 82 -0.84 12.82 -9.70
C ALA A 82 -0.02 14.05 -9.26
N ASP A 83 -0.02 14.35 -7.95
CA ASP A 83 0.76 15.46 -7.40
C ASP A 83 2.26 15.14 -7.40
N TYR A 84 2.62 13.91 -7.08
CA TYR A 84 3.99 13.41 -7.22
C TYR A 84 4.48 13.51 -8.67
N ALA A 85 3.66 13.07 -9.64
CA ALA A 85 3.98 13.18 -11.06
C ALA A 85 4.28 14.63 -11.46
N ARG A 86 3.41 15.55 -11.03
CA ARG A 86 3.54 16.99 -11.29
C ARG A 86 4.80 17.58 -10.66
N ALA A 87 5.05 17.26 -9.39
CA ALA A 87 6.23 17.74 -8.65
C ALA A 87 7.56 17.25 -9.25
N LYS A 88 7.57 16.04 -9.83
CA LYS A 88 8.77 15.43 -10.44
C LYS A 88 8.87 15.62 -11.97
N GLY A 89 7.94 16.34 -12.58
CA GLY A 89 7.91 16.54 -14.04
C GLY A 89 7.69 15.26 -14.85
N LEU A 90 6.92 14.31 -14.30
CA LEU A 90 6.67 13.00 -14.89
C LEU A 90 5.26 12.90 -15.45
N SER A 91 5.05 12.01 -16.43
CA SER A 91 3.70 11.55 -16.76
C SER A 91 3.13 10.73 -15.59
N LEU A 92 1.80 10.68 -15.47
CA LEU A 92 1.14 9.89 -14.44
C LEU A 92 1.51 8.39 -14.52
N SER A 93 1.64 7.85 -15.72
CA SER A 93 2.04 6.45 -15.94
C SER A 93 3.47 6.20 -15.50
N SER A 94 4.39 7.12 -15.80
CA SER A 94 5.79 7.04 -15.36
C SER A 94 5.90 7.13 -13.85
N ALA A 95 5.14 8.03 -13.21
CA ALA A 95 5.09 8.17 -11.76
C ALA A 95 4.58 6.89 -11.09
N LYS A 96 3.47 6.31 -11.58
CA LYS A 96 2.94 5.03 -11.08
C LYS A 96 3.97 3.91 -11.18
N SER A 97 4.64 3.78 -12.31
CA SER A 97 5.68 2.76 -12.52
C SER A 97 6.88 2.95 -11.59
N ARG A 98 7.31 4.21 -11.36
CA ARG A 98 8.39 4.56 -10.43
C ARG A 98 8.01 4.18 -9.00
N ILE A 99 6.86 4.61 -8.51
CA ILE A 99 6.37 4.30 -7.16
C ILE A 99 6.28 2.79 -6.95
N GLN A 100 5.76 2.06 -7.94
CA GLN A 100 5.65 0.60 -7.87
C GLN A 100 7.03 -0.08 -7.77
N ARG A 101 8.01 0.36 -8.58
CA ARG A 101 9.38 -0.17 -8.51
C ARG A 101 10.06 0.16 -7.18
N ALA A 102 9.89 1.39 -6.68
CA ALA A 102 10.40 1.79 -5.38
C ALA A 102 9.85 0.89 -4.25
N ARG A 103 8.54 0.59 -4.26
CA ARG A 103 7.92 -0.35 -3.31
C ARG A 103 8.53 -1.76 -3.39
N LEU A 104 8.74 -2.27 -4.59
CA LEU A 104 9.35 -3.60 -4.78
C LEU A 104 10.79 -3.65 -4.26
N ARG A 105 11.60 -2.61 -4.54
CA ARG A 105 12.98 -2.52 -4.05
C ARG A 105 13.02 -2.38 -2.53
N MET A 106 12.13 -1.56 -1.95
CA MET A 106 12.00 -1.44 -0.51
C MET A 106 11.64 -2.77 0.14
N LYS A 107 10.62 -3.48 -0.41
CA LYS A 107 10.23 -4.81 0.08
C LYS A 107 11.42 -5.79 0.03
N ALA A 108 12.10 -5.86 -1.11
CA ALA A 108 13.27 -6.73 -1.27
C ALA A 108 14.39 -6.37 -0.27
N ARG A 109 14.65 -5.08 -0.07
CA ARG A 109 15.65 -4.61 0.90
C ARG A 109 15.27 -4.95 2.32
N MET A 110 14.02 -4.76 2.73
CA MET A 110 13.53 -5.15 4.05
C MET A 110 13.66 -6.65 4.29
N THR A 111 13.27 -7.47 3.31
CA THR A 111 13.34 -8.92 3.41
C THR A 111 14.79 -9.39 3.68
N VAL A 112 15.75 -8.83 2.97
CA VAL A 112 17.17 -9.19 3.16
C VAL A 112 17.74 -8.57 4.41
N ALA A 113 17.58 -7.27 4.58
CA ALA A 113 18.26 -6.50 5.64
C ALA A 113 17.69 -6.80 7.03
N CYS A 114 16.38 -6.98 7.15
CA CYS A 114 15.69 -7.29 8.40
C CYS A 114 15.33 -8.77 8.54
N ARG A 115 15.78 -9.63 7.61
CA ARG A 115 15.51 -11.08 7.58
C ARG A 115 14.04 -11.41 7.81
N VAL A 116 13.15 -10.68 7.14
CA VAL A 116 11.71 -10.84 7.29
C VAL A 116 11.29 -12.22 6.81
N GLN A 117 10.61 -12.96 7.67
CA GLN A 117 9.98 -14.24 7.35
C GLN A 117 8.50 -14.02 7.08
N LEU A 118 8.02 -14.61 5.99
CA LEU A 118 6.62 -14.52 5.58
C LEU A 118 5.99 -15.91 5.63
N ASP A 119 4.69 -15.95 5.93
CA ASP A 119 3.88 -17.14 5.77
C ASP A 119 3.51 -17.37 4.29
N ASP A 120 2.82 -18.48 4.00
CA ASP A 120 2.36 -18.84 2.66
C ASP A 120 1.34 -17.82 2.08
N ALA A 121 0.68 -17.04 2.94
CA ALA A 121 -0.23 -15.97 2.56
C ALA A 121 0.48 -14.60 2.39
N GLY A 122 1.77 -14.51 2.74
CA GLY A 122 2.58 -13.31 2.64
C GLY A 122 2.50 -12.37 3.84
N HIS A 123 1.98 -12.82 4.99
CA HIS A 123 2.01 -12.07 6.23
C HIS A 123 3.38 -12.21 6.91
N VAL A 124 3.77 -11.19 7.66
CA VAL A 124 5.02 -11.19 8.41
C VAL A 124 4.88 -12.09 9.64
N LEU A 125 5.68 -13.16 9.71
CA LEU A 125 5.77 -14.06 10.85
C LEU A 125 6.79 -13.57 11.87
N ASP A 126 7.98 -13.19 11.38
CA ASP A 126 9.10 -12.80 12.23
C ASP A 126 10.09 -11.92 11.44
N PHE A 127 10.94 -11.20 12.14
CA PHE A 127 12.01 -10.40 11.57
C PHE A 127 13.12 -10.13 12.59
N VAL A 128 14.29 -9.72 12.12
CA VAL A 128 15.40 -9.27 12.98
C VAL A 128 15.43 -7.74 13.01
N PRO A 129 15.14 -7.10 14.15
CA PRO A 129 15.21 -5.65 14.30
C PRO A 129 16.61 -5.13 13.99
N ARG A 130 16.68 -3.99 13.28
CA ARG A 130 17.94 -3.27 13.06
C ARG A 130 17.90 -1.95 13.81
N ALA A 131 19.02 -1.58 14.41
CA ALA A 131 19.15 -0.29 15.07
C ALA A 131 18.81 0.86 14.09
N PRO A 132 18.11 1.91 14.55
CA PRO A 132 17.89 3.11 13.76
C PRO A 132 19.25 3.75 13.37
N VAL A 133 19.20 4.58 12.32
CA VAL A 133 20.38 5.32 11.83
C VAL A 133 20.68 6.46 12.78
#